data_81c6a4462ddf2894a6ed376fdd68d3b2
#
_entry.id   81c6a4462ddf2894a6ed376fdd68d3b2
#
_cell.length_a   1.000
_cell.length_b   1.000
_cell.length_c   1.000
_cell.angle_alpha   90.00
_cell.angle_beta   90.00
_cell.angle_gamma   90.00
#
_symmetry.space_group_name_H-M   'P 1'
#
loop_
_entity.id
_entity.type
_entity.pdbx_description
1 polymer ?
#
loop_
_entity_poly.entity_id
_entity_poly.type
_entity_poly.pdbx_seq_one_letter_code
_entity_poly.pdbx_strand_id
1 'polypeptide(L)'
;EITLDTCPEAVFIPAHIWTPHFSLFGAFSGFDVIEECFEDLTPYIHALETGLSSDPPMNWRISALDGYALISNSDAHSPAKLGREANLLDIEPSYAGLSDALQGRSPAALTGTLEFFPEEGKYHWDGHRACGLCLEPGETEACGGRCPVCGKKITIGVQHRMEQLADRPEGFSLPGARPFESLVPLPDVIAASTGLSASGLKVAARYQALLEKLGPEFYILRQAPLEDIRRAAGPCVEEGIRRLRCGQVSRTPGFDGQYGTVQLLSPDEIESLNGQISFFSSDAPHPEASARRPRKTDAPQKSSGAKPSAPVQTAHSKLNPEQQKAVCAVEPAVAVIAGPGTGKTKTLVSRAVHLLCEKQVSPRQLTAVTFTNKAAREMRERLTAELDKDRPIGDLTIGPFHSICLSLLRETGKAVTLLSQEDAQAVAADVLRQAGAKLPPAKLVQAVSRQKNGHFRCRHVKQGNDRKKTIKQQNNKAIKQ
;
A
#
# COMPACT_ATOMS: atom_id res chain seq x y z
N GLU A 1 -15.86 4.11 -17.35
CA GLU A 1 -16.72 3.78 -18.50
C GLU A 1 -17.15 2.30 -18.41
N ILE A 2 -16.23 1.33 -18.53
CA ILE A 2 -16.55 -0.12 -18.48
C ILE A 2 -17.36 -0.52 -17.24
N THR A 3 -17.01 0.02 -16.08
CA THR A 3 -17.73 -0.27 -14.81
C THR A 3 -19.18 0.20 -14.89
N LEU A 4 -19.40 1.43 -15.33
CA LEU A 4 -20.74 2.01 -15.44
C LEU A 4 -21.57 1.36 -16.58
N ASP A 5 -20.91 0.97 -17.68
CA ASP A 5 -21.58 0.23 -18.76
C ASP A 5 -22.03 -1.16 -18.31
N THR A 6 -21.27 -1.78 -17.40
CA THR A 6 -21.55 -3.14 -16.91
C THR A 6 -22.54 -3.10 -15.73
N CYS A 7 -22.40 -2.12 -14.85
CA CYS A 7 -23.21 -1.94 -13.64
C CYS A 7 -23.42 -0.44 -13.41
N PRO A 8 -24.52 0.14 -13.94
CA PRO A 8 -24.82 1.58 -13.82
C PRO A 8 -24.95 2.06 -12.37
N GLU A 9 -25.28 1.15 -11.45
CA GLU A 9 -25.42 1.45 -10.03
C GLU A 9 -24.10 1.35 -9.25
N ALA A 10 -22.99 1.00 -9.91
CA ALA A 10 -21.70 0.88 -9.24
C ALA A 10 -21.22 2.23 -8.72
N VAL A 11 -20.76 2.25 -7.48
CA VAL A 11 -20.05 3.38 -6.90
C VAL A 11 -18.55 3.21 -7.17
N PHE A 12 -17.97 4.16 -7.92
CA PHE A 12 -16.55 4.18 -8.19
C PHE A 12 -15.85 5.17 -7.26
N ILE A 13 -14.84 4.70 -6.54
CA ILE A 13 -14.08 5.50 -5.58
C ILE A 13 -12.59 5.38 -5.89
N PRO A 14 -11.89 6.50 -6.17
CA PRO A 14 -10.44 6.50 -6.29
C PRO A 14 -9.80 6.09 -4.96
N ALA A 15 -8.99 5.03 -4.98
CA ALA A 15 -8.31 4.52 -3.80
C ALA A 15 -7.06 5.35 -3.46
N HIS A 16 -6.74 5.49 -2.15
CA HIS A 16 -5.51 6.07 -1.60
C HIS A 16 -4.92 7.21 -2.45
N ILE A 17 -5.69 8.28 -2.60
CA ILE A 17 -5.49 9.34 -3.62
C ILE A 17 -4.15 10.05 -3.60
N TRP A 18 -3.34 9.92 -2.54
CA TRP A 18 -2.07 10.64 -2.34
C TRP A 18 -0.80 9.79 -2.38
N THR A 19 -0.90 8.47 -2.44
CA THR A 19 0.34 7.66 -2.52
C THR A 19 1.19 8.10 -3.72
N PRO A 20 2.53 8.17 -3.62
CA PRO A 20 3.37 8.67 -4.72
C PRO A 20 3.19 7.93 -6.04
N HIS A 21 2.82 6.64 -5.97
CA HIS A 21 2.57 5.78 -7.13
C HIS A 21 1.14 5.22 -7.10
N PHE A 22 0.55 5.03 -8.27
CA PHE A 22 -0.77 4.39 -8.44
C PHE A 22 -1.91 5.09 -7.70
N SER A 23 -1.90 6.40 -7.67
CA SER A 23 -2.93 7.23 -7.03
C SER A 23 -3.35 8.39 -7.92
N LEU A 24 -4.40 9.10 -7.52
CA LEU A 24 -4.97 10.19 -8.29
C LEU A 24 -4.04 11.42 -8.33
N PHE A 25 -3.53 11.85 -7.17
CA PHE A 25 -2.74 13.08 -6.98
C PHE A 25 -1.26 12.82 -6.66
N GLY A 26 -0.82 11.58 -6.58
CA GLY A 26 0.55 11.25 -6.19
C GLY A 26 1.60 11.94 -7.07
N ALA A 27 2.77 12.22 -6.52
CA ALA A 27 3.85 12.94 -7.20
C ALA A 27 4.27 12.33 -8.55
N PHE A 28 4.01 11.04 -8.77
CA PHE A 28 4.33 10.32 -10.00
C PHE A 28 3.09 9.98 -10.85
N SER A 29 1.89 10.36 -10.42
CA SER A 29 0.64 10.07 -11.13
C SER A 29 0.37 11.03 -12.30
N GLY A 30 0.79 12.29 -12.16
CA GLY A 30 0.69 13.28 -13.23
C GLY A 30 -0.64 14.03 -13.36
N PHE A 31 -1.56 13.89 -12.38
CA PHE A 31 -2.81 14.65 -12.32
C PHE A 31 -2.76 15.69 -11.21
N ASP A 32 -3.21 16.91 -11.51
CA ASP A 32 -3.31 18.01 -10.56
C ASP A 32 -4.76 18.24 -10.12
N VAL A 33 -5.73 17.86 -10.96
CA VAL A 33 -7.16 17.96 -10.69
C VAL A 33 -7.90 16.68 -11.11
N ILE A 34 -9.08 16.45 -10.52
CA ILE A 34 -9.88 15.24 -10.76
C ILE A 34 -10.34 15.14 -12.22
N GLU A 35 -10.70 16.27 -12.80
CA GLU A 35 -11.19 16.40 -14.16
C GLU A 35 -10.15 15.99 -15.20
N GLU A 36 -8.87 16.14 -14.92
CA GLU A 36 -7.81 15.65 -15.81
C GLU A 36 -7.77 14.11 -15.88
N CYS A 37 -8.16 13.44 -14.81
CA CYS A 37 -8.18 11.99 -14.73
C CYS A 37 -9.46 11.39 -15.30
N PHE A 38 -10.62 11.93 -14.92
CA PHE A 38 -11.92 11.33 -15.20
C PHE A 38 -12.67 12.01 -16.33
N GLU A 39 -12.25 13.20 -16.77
CA GLU A 39 -12.86 13.94 -17.90
C GLU A 39 -14.40 14.07 -17.72
N ASP A 40 -15.18 13.59 -18.68
CA ASP A 40 -16.65 13.57 -18.67
C ASP A 40 -17.25 12.56 -17.66
N LEU A 41 -16.44 11.71 -17.04
CA LEU A 41 -16.84 10.79 -15.98
C LEU A 41 -16.71 11.39 -14.57
N THR A 42 -16.15 12.58 -14.42
CA THR A 42 -16.01 13.26 -13.11
C THR A 42 -17.34 13.35 -12.34
N PRO A 43 -18.51 13.61 -12.93
CA PRO A 43 -19.78 13.65 -12.22
C PRO A 43 -20.19 12.32 -11.54
N TYR A 44 -19.56 11.21 -11.88
CA TYR A 44 -19.80 9.91 -11.24
C TYR A 44 -18.87 9.63 -10.05
N ILE A 45 -17.95 10.53 -9.75
CA ILE A 45 -17.07 10.43 -8.60
C ILE A 45 -17.69 11.25 -7.46
N HIS A 46 -18.05 10.59 -6.38
CA HIS A 46 -18.70 11.24 -5.23
C HIS A 46 -17.90 11.12 -3.93
N ALA A 47 -17.01 10.17 -3.87
CA ALA A 47 -16.16 9.92 -2.70
C ALA A 47 -14.71 9.69 -3.12
N LEU A 48 -13.79 10.05 -2.21
CA LEU A 48 -12.34 9.89 -2.36
C LEU A 48 -11.80 9.19 -1.12
N GLU A 49 -10.87 8.26 -1.31
CA GLU A 49 -10.24 7.57 -0.19
C GLU A 49 -8.98 8.29 0.25
N THR A 50 -8.92 8.72 1.53
CA THR A 50 -7.73 9.29 2.16
C THR A 50 -6.58 8.28 2.16
N GLY A 51 -6.88 7.05 2.55
CA GLY A 51 -5.92 5.97 2.71
C GLY A 51 -4.87 6.30 3.79
N LEU A 52 -3.95 5.37 4.03
CA LEU A 52 -2.92 5.50 5.07
C LEU A 52 -1.93 6.67 4.88
N SER A 53 -2.05 7.46 3.83
CA SER A 53 -1.08 8.50 3.44
C SER A 53 -1.58 9.92 3.65
N SER A 54 -2.87 10.11 3.91
CA SER A 54 -3.45 11.42 4.18
C SER A 54 -4.63 11.31 5.14
N ASP A 55 -4.98 12.40 5.76
CA ASP A 55 -6.14 12.56 6.64
C ASP A 55 -7.06 13.71 6.17
N PRO A 56 -8.24 13.89 6.75
CA PRO A 56 -9.14 14.96 6.38
C PRO A 56 -8.54 16.36 6.46
N PRO A 57 -7.79 16.77 7.51
CA PRO A 57 -7.12 18.07 7.57
C PRO A 57 -6.17 18.35 6.40
N MET A 58 -5.42 17.37 5.98
CA MET A 58 -4.57 17.49 4.81
C MET A 58 -5.39 17.77 3.55
N ASN A 59 -6.49 17.04 3.34
CA ASN A 59 -7.37 17.19 2.18
C ASN A 59 -8.16 18.50 2.18
N TRP A 60 -8.52 19.07 3.34
CA TRP A 60 -9.22 20.36 3.43
C TRP A 60 -8.39 21.55 2.94
N ARG A 61 -7.09 21.40 2.79
CA ARG A 61 -6.21 22.42 2.22
C ARG A 61 -6.42 22.63 0.72
N ILE A 62 -7.23 21.79 0.07
CA ILE A 62 -7.50 21.82 -1.37
C ILE A 62 -8.99 22.02 -1.59
N SER A 63 -9.39 23.24 -1.96
CA SER A 63 -10.80 23.63 -2.10
C SER A 63 -11.55 22.82 -3.15
N ALA A 64 -10.88 22.35 -4.17
CA ALA A 64 -11.45 21.50 -5.21
C ALA A 64 -11.97 20.15 -4.68
N LEU A 65 -11.57 19.73 -3.46
CA LEU A 65 -12.01 18.47 -2.86
C LEU A 65 -13.23 18.61 -1.95
N ASP A 66 -13.70 19.82 -1.65
CA ASP A 66 -14.79 20.07 -0.70
C ASP A 66 -16.10 19.37 -1.08
N GLY A 67 -16.33 19.16 -2.36
CA GLY A 67 -17.55 18.52 -2.89
C GLY A 67 -17.58 16.99 -2.73
N TYR A 68 -16.48 16.37 -2.33
CA TYR A 68 -16.36 14.92 -2.26
C TYR A 68 -16.45 14.40 -0.82
N ALA A 69 -17.08 13.24 -0.65
CA ALA A 69 -17.05 12.55 0.63
C ALA A 69 -15.66 11.93 0.83
N LEU A 70 -14.98 12.29 1.93
CA LEU A 70 -13.74 11.62 2.32
C LEU A 70 -14.08 10.34 3.07
N ILE A 71 -13.48 9.23 2.66
CA ILE A 71 -13.61 7.92 3.29
C ILE A 71 -12.24 7.36 3.63
N SER A 72 -12.21 6.47 4.61
CA SER A 72 -11.00 5.90 5.16
C SER A 72 -11.11 4.37 5.18
N ASN A 73 -10.22 3.68 4.47
CA ASN A 73 -10.22 2.22 4.42
C ASN A 73 -8.81 1.68 4.62
N SER A 74 -8.70 0.58 5.34
CA SER A 74 -7.42 0.05 5.85
C SER A 74 -6.46 -0.47 4.78
N ASP A 75 -6.87 -0.64 3.53
CA ASP A 75 -6.09 -1.31 2.46
C ASP A 75 -5.41 -2.60 2.95
N ALA A 76 -6.19 -3.42 3.68
CA ALA A 76 -5.67 -4.55 4.42
C ALA A 76 -5.30 -5.72 3.51
N HIS A 77 -4.03 -6.09 3.48
CA HIS A 77 -3.50 -7.27 2.78
C HIS A 77 -3.40 -8.51 3.68
N SER A 78 -3.84 -8.39 4.95
CA SER A 78 -3.94 -9.50 5.91
C SER A 78 -5.01 -9.20 6.96
N PRO A 79 -5.63 -10.22 7.61
CA PRO A 79 -6.66 -10.01 8.62
C PRO A 79 -6.20 -9.12 9.79
N ALA A 80 -4.93 -9.20 10.18
CA ALA A 80 -4.38 -8.40 11.27
C ALA A 80 -4.27 -6.89 10.96
N LYS A 81 -4.53 -6.48 9.72
CA LYS A 81 -4.50 -5.08 9.30
C LYS A 81 -5.90 -4.51 9.02
N LEU A 82 -6.95 -5.31 9.17
CA LEU A 82 -8.32 -4.80 9.16
C LEU A 82 -8.53 -3.81 10.31
N GLY A 83 -9.28 -2.75 10.05
CA GLY A 83 -9.63 -1.75 11.05
C GLY A 83 -8.52 -0.75 11.42
N ARG A 84 -7.41 -0.67 10.65
CA ARG A 84 -6.47 0.45 10.80
C ARG A 84 -7.13 1.77 10.45
N GLU A 85 -8.05 1.72 9.54
CA GLU A 85 -8.94 2.80 9.12
C GLU A 85 -10.34 2.25 8.97
N ALA A 86 -11.36 3.09 9.16
CA ALA A 86 -12.76 2.71 9.05
C ALA A 86 -13.66 3.93 8.83
N ASN A 87 -14.85 3.67 8.33
CA ASN A 87 -15.90 4.67 8.19
C ASN A 87 -16.98 4.44 9.25
N LEU A 88 -17.46 5.51 9.84
CA LEU A 88 -18.59 5.51 10.77
C LEU A 88 -19.86 5.79 9.97
N LEU A 89 -20.74 4.81 9.91
CA LEU A 89 -21.94 4.86 9.08
C LEU A 89 -23.18 4.63 9.95
N ASP A 90 -24.20 5.46 9.74
CA ASP A 90 -25.55 5.29 10.29
C ASP A 90 -26.51 4.98 9.13
N ILE A 91 -26.51 3.71 8.72
CA ILE A 91 -27.26 3.22 7.56
C ILE A 91 -27.90 1.86 7.85
N GLU A 92 -28.94 1.54 7.11
CA GLU A 92 -29.33 0.13 6.94
C GLU A 92 -28.14 -0.63 6.29
N PRO A 93 -27.75 -1.81 6.79
CA PRO A 93 -26.64 -2.59 6.27
C PRO A 93 -26.98 -3.21 4.91
N SER A 94 -27.10 -2.37 3.90
CA SER A 94 -27.43 -2.71 2.51
C SER A 94 -26.55 -1.95 1.54
N TYR A 95 -26.43 -2.46 0.31
CA TYR A 95 -25.72 -1.74 -0.75
C TYR A 95 -26.35 -0.38 -1.06
N ALA A 96 -27.68 -0.30 -1.05
CA ALA A 96 -28.38 0.97 -1.30
C ALA A 96 -28.05 2.01 -0.22
N GLY A 97 -28.12 1.63 1.07
CA GLY A 97 -27.75 2.52 2.17
C GLY A 97 -26.31 3.01 2.08
N LEU A 98 -25.36 2.10 1.80
CA LEU A 98 -23.96 2.46 1.59
C LEU A 98 -23.79 3.39 0.38
N SER A 99 -24.40 3.06 -0.75
CA SER A 99 -24.34 3.86 -1.98
C SER A 99 -24.89 5.27 -1.75
N ASP A 100 -26.03 5.41 -1.04
CA ASP A 100 -26.64 6.71 -0.75
C ASP A 100 -25.77 7.56 0.19
N ALA A 101 -25.14 6.94 1.18
CA ALA A 101 -24.21 7.62 2.08
C ALA A 101 -22.97 8.17 1.32
N LEU A 102 -22.38 7.35 0.45
CA LEU A 102 -21.16 7.70 -0.28
C LEU A 102 -21.39 8.67 -1.44
N GLN A 103 -22.59 8.62 -2.05
CA GLN A 103 -22.95 9.54 -3.13
C GLN A 103 -23.60 10.85 -2.63
N GLY A 104 -23.63 11.07 -1.32
CA GLY A 104 -24.19 12.28 -0.74
C GLY A 104 -25.71 12.39 -0.82
N ARG A 105 -26.44 11.33 -1.22
CA ARG A 105 -27.90 11.30 -1.21
C ARG A 105 -28.46 11.24 0.22
N SER A 106 -27.71 10.67 1.15
CA SER A 106 -27.94 10.68 2.59
C SER A 106 -26.70 11.18 3.32
N PRO A 107 -26.40 12.48 3.29
CA PRO A 107 -25.11 13.00 3.78
C PRO A 107 -24.91 12.81 5.29
N ALA A 108 -25.99 12.70 6.07
CA ALA A 108 -25.93 12.42 7.50
C ALA A 108 -25.56 10.95 7.81
N ALA A 109 -25.65 10.06 6.84
CA ALA A 109 -25.39 8.63 7.03
C ALA A 109 -23.88 8.30 7.16
N LEU A 110 -22.98 9.05 6.55
CA LEU A 110 -21.55 9.02 6.82
C LEU A 110 -21.24 9.98 7.97
N THR A 111 -21.12 9.44 9.18
CA THR A 111 -21.02 10.24 10.41
C THR A 111 -19.61 10.63 10.78
N GLY A 112 -18.59 9.99 10.21
CA GLY A 112 -17.19 10.30 10.43
C GLY A 112 -16.25 9.20 9.93
N THR A 113 -14.96 9.41 10.15
CA THR A 113 -13.93 8.43 9.79
C THR A 113 -12.99 8.13 10.97
N LEU A 114 -12.38 6.96 10.93
CA LEU A 114 -11.24 6.58 11.77
C LEU A 114 -10.02 6.54 10.86
N GLU A 115 -9.06 7.39 11.13
CA GLU A 115 -7.89 7.62 10.28
C GLU A 115 -6.62 7.07 10.92
N PHE A 116 -5.70 6.63 10.09
CA PHE A 116 -4.34 6.34 10.50
C PHE A 116 -3.54 7.66 10.56
N PHE A 117 -2.44 7.69 11.32
CA PHE A 117 -1.57 8.87 11.30
C PHE A 117 -0.75 8.88 10.01
N PRO A 118 -0.93 9.85 9.09
CA PRO A 118 -0.23 9.89 7.81
C PRO A 118 1.28 9.89 7.94
N GLU A 119 1.81 10.43 9.04
CA GLU A 119 3.24 10.48 9.32
C GLU A 119 3.86 9.09 9.49
N GLU A 120 3.11 8.08 9.88
CA GLU A 120 3.60 6.68 9.88
C GLU A 120 3.76 6.11 8.47
N GLY A 121 3.17 6.74 7.46
CA GLY A 121 3.27 6.36 6.05
C GLY A 121 4.72 6.40 5.54
N LYS A 122 5.08 5.46 4.66
CA LYS A 122 6.45 5.30 4.11
C LYS A 122 6.96 6.48 3.30
N TYR A 123 6.08 7.37 2.87
CA TYR A 123 6.36 8.45 1.93
C TYR A 123 5.74 9.77 2.38
N HIS A 124 5.60 9.96 3.70
CA HIS A 124 4.95 11.16 4.21
C HIS A 124 5.79 12.42 3.89
N TRP A 125 7.06 12.42 4.29
CA TRP A 125 8.01 13.48 3.96
C TRP A 125 8.90 13.09 2.78
N ASP A 126 9.60 14.10 2.27
CA ASP A 126 10.62 13.91 1.25
C ASP A 126 11.84 13.20 1.83
N GLY A 127 12.60 12.51 0.98
CA GLY A 127 13.81 11.91 1.51
C GLY A 127 14.64 11.12 0.52
N HIS A 128 15.81 10.71 1.02
CA HIS A 128 16.71 9.80 0.35
C HIS A 128 17.22 8.75 1.34
N ARG A 129 16.55 7.60 1.37
CA ARG A 129 16.78 6.52 2.35
C ARG A 129 18.23 6.04 2.38
N ALA A 130 18.90 5.93 1.21
CA ALA A 130 20.28 5.46 1.14
C ALA A 130 21.27 6.37 1.90
N CYS A 131 20.93 7.65 2.10
CA CYS A 131 21.71 8.62 2.86
C CYS A 131 21.11 8.93 4.24
N GLY A 132 20.01 8.29 4.63
CA GLY A 132 19.30 8.57 5.89
C GLY A 132 18.73 9.99 5.96
N LEU A 133 18.44 10.60 4.80
CA LEU A 133 17.99 11.98 4.69
C LEU A 133 16.47 12.03 4.67
N CYS A 134 15.89 12.75 5.61
CA CYS A 134 14.47 13.09 5.70
C CYS A 134 14.35 14.61 5.72
N LEU A 135 13.55 15.20 4.85
CA LEU A 135 13.44 16.63 4.65
C LEU A 135 11.98 17.07 4.60
N GLU A 136 11.73 18.27 5.12
CA GLU A 136 10.49 18.99 4.85
C GLU A 136 10.45 19.49 3.39
N PRO A 137 9.25 19.77 2.84
CA PRO A 137 9.11 20.25 1.47
C PRO A 137 9.98 21.45 1.13
N GLY A 138 9.99 22.48 2.00
CA GLY A 138 10.81 23.69 1.81
C GLY A 138 12.32 23.42 1.83
N GLU A 139 12.79 22.46 2.62
CA GLU A 139 14.19 22.05 2.62
C GLU A 139 14.57 21.33 1.32
N THR A 140 13.66 20.53 0.79
CA THR A 140 13.83 19.87 -0.51
C THR A 140 13.94 20.89 -1.64
N GLU A 141 13.10 21.92 -1.62
CA GLU A 141 13.17 23.02 -2.59
C GLU A 141 14.49 23.79 -2.49
N ALA A 142 14.92 24.11 -1.27
CA ALA A 142 16.21 24.77 -1.02
C ALA A 142 17.41 23.97 -1.55
N CYS A 143 17.32 22.64 -1.55
CA CYS A 143 18.33 21.74 -2.11
C CYS A 143 18.16 21.50 -3.62
N GLY A 144 17.19 22.15 -4.29
CA GLY A 144 16.89 21.95 -5.71
C GLY A 144 16.44 20.52 -6.04
N GLY A 145 15.76 19.83 -5.11
CA GLY A 145 15.26 18.46 -5.26
C GLY A 145 16.35 17.39 -5.30
N ARG A 146 17.58 17.72 -4.88
CA ARG A 146 18.72 16.80 -4.89
C ARG A 146 19.31 16.59 -3.50
N CYS A 147 19.63 15.36 -3.20
CA CYS A 147 20.25 14.98 -1.93
C CYS A 147 21.61 15.68 -1.77
N PRO A 148 21.79 16.51 -0.74
CA PRO A 148 23.04 17.23 -0.51
C PRO A 148 24.22 16.31 -0.19
N VAL A 149 23.97 15.06 0.20
CA VAL A 149 25.00 14.09 0.52
C VAL A 149 25.56 13.40 -0.73
N CYS A 150 24.72 12.99 -1.69
CA CYS A 150 25.15 12.18 -2.84
C CYS A 150 24.72 12.74 -4.21
N GLY A 151 24.03 13.89 -4.27
CA GLY A 151 23.59 14.53 -5.51
C GLY A 151 22.42 13.84 -6.26
N LYS A 152 21.95 12.68 -5.77
CA LYS A 152 20.81 11.98 -6.39
C LYS A 152 19.51 12.72 -6.12
N LYS A 153 18.49 12.46 -6.97
CA LYS A 153 17.15 13.01 -6.80
C LYS A 153 16.53 12.54 -5.48
N ILE A 154 15.88 13.45 -4.78
CA ILE A 154 15.11 13.16 -3.57
C ILE A 154 13.76 12.57 -3.98
N THR A 155 13.28 11.58 -3.23
CA THR A 155 11.93 11.05 -3.39
C THR A 155 10.95 12.04 -2.77
N ILE A 156 10.04 12.56 -3.57
CA ILE A 156 9.01 13.51 -3.14
C ILE A 156 7.94 12.76 -2.35
N GLY A 157 7.66 13.28 -1.16
CA GLY A 157 6.65 12.75 -0.25
C GLY A 157 5.24 13.28 -0.52
N VAL A 158 4.29 12.74 0.23
CA VAL A 158 2.88 13.13 0.15
C VAL A 158 2.67 14.57 0.59
N GLN A 159 3.29 14.98 1.71
CA GLN A 159 3.18 16.34 2.23
C GLN A 159 3.61 17.38 1.20
N HIS A 160 4.76 17.17 0.55
CA HIS A 160 5.27 18.08 -0.48
C HIS A 160 4.31 18.18 -1.67
N ARG A 161 3.83 17.02 -2.15
CA ARG A 161 2.88 17.01 -3.27
C ARG A 161 1.58 17.71 -2.92
N MET A 162 1.10 17.53 -1.70
CA MET A 162 -0.09 18.21 -1.22
C MET A 162 0.12 19.73 -1.13
N GLU A 163 1.26 20.19 -0.64
CA GLU A 163 1.59 21.61 -0.60
C GLU A 163 1.62 22.26 -1.99
N GLN A 164 2.08 21.53 -3.00
CA GLN A 164 2.05 22.02 -4.40
C GLN A 164 0.63 22.25 -4.93
N LEU A 165 -0.36 21.53 -4.42
CA LEU A 165 -1.76 21.63 -4.87
C LEU A 165 -2.65 22.42 -3.89
N ALA A 166 -2.17 22.68 -2.68
CA ALA A 166 -2.91 23.38 -1.65
C ALA A 166 -3.16 24.87 -2.04
N ASP A 167 -4.41 25.29 -1.90
CA ASP A 167 -4.86 26.69 -2.07
C ASP A 167 -5.30 27.31 -0.73
N ARG A 168 -5.15 26.56 0.37
CA ARG A 168 -5.48 26.98 1.74
C ARG A 168 -4.30 26.73 2.69
N PRO A 169 -4.15 27.55 3.75
CA PRO A 169 -3.05 27.41 4.69
C PRO A 169 -3.14 26.11 5.49
N GLU A 170 -2.01 25.71 6.04
CA GLU A 170 -1.96 24.66 7.05
C GLU A 170 -2.82 25.01 8.27
N GLY A 171 -3.47 24.00 8.87
CA GLY A 171 -4.41 24.19 9.98
C GLY A 171 -5.80 24.69 9.57
N PHE A 172 -6.08 24.86 8.27
CA PHE A 172 -7.42 25.17 7.82
C PHE A 172 -8.39 24.06 8.21
N SER A 173 -9.54 24.44 8.80
CA SER A 173 -10.64 23.53 9.13
C SER A 173 -11.83 23.84 8.26
N LEU A 174 -12.33 22.86 7.52
CA LEU A 174 -13.47 23.02 6.63
C LEU A 174 -14.75 23.14 7.46
N PRO A 175 -15.52 24.25 7.35
CA PRO A 175 -16.77 24.43 8.08
C PRO A 175 -17.79 23.35 7.70
N GLY A 176 -18.36 22.69 8.70
CA GLY A 176 -19.33 21.61 8.49
C GLY A 176 -18.73 20.28 8.04
N ALA A 177 -17.39 20.15 8.04
CA ALA A 177 -16.73 18.87 7.79
C ALA A 177 -17.14 17.79 8.79
N ARG A 178 -17.14 16.55 8.34
CA ARG A 178 -17.42 15.41 9.21
C ARG A 178 -16.29 15.22 10.21
N PRO A 179 -16.60 14.78 11.45
CA PRO A 179 -15.58 14.47 12.44
C PRO A 179 -14.73 13.28 11.99
N PHE A 180 -13.50 13.27 12.48
CA PHE A 180 -12.61 12.13 12.33
C PHE A 180 -11.86 11.88 13.65
N GLU A 181 -11.35 10.66 13.82
CA GLU A 181 -10.52 10.26 14.95
C GLU A 181 -9.25 9.61 14.40
N SER A 182 -8.07 10.10 14.79
CA SER A 182 -6.80 9.45 14.43
C SER A 182 -6.47 8.35 15.44
N LEU A 183 -6.28 7.13 14.95
CA LEU A 183 -6.03 5.94 15.77
C LEU A 183 -4.76 5.21 15.32
N VAL A 184 -4.19 4.47 16.27
CA VAL A 184 -3.12 3.51 16.05
C VAL A 184 -3.66 2.13 16.45
N PRO A 185 -3.36 1.05 15.73
CA PRO A 185 -3.76 -0.30 16.11
C PRO A 185 -3.35 -0.64 17.56
N LEU A 186 -4.20 -1.31 18.29
CA LEU A 186 -3.97 -1.61 19.71
C LEU A 186 -2.63 -2.34 20.00
N PRO A 187 -2.13 -3.26 19.16
CA PRO A 187 -0.79 -3.82 19.35
C PRO A 187 0.31 -2.77 19.29
N ASP A 188 0.18 -1.77 18.40
CA ASP A 188 1.16 -0.70 18.24
C ASP A 188 1.07 0.28 19.44
N VAL A 189 -0.14 0.55 19.96
CA VAL A 189 -0.36 1.31 21.21
C VAL A 189 0.31 0.61 22.40
N ILE A 190 0.11 -0.71 22.55
CA ILE A 190 0.74 -1.50 23.62
C ILE A 190 2.26 -1.42 23.51
N ALA A 191 2.80 -1.53 22.30
CA ALA A 191 4.24 -1.45 22.03
C ALA A 191 4.80 -0.07 22.39
N ALA A 192 4.19 1.01 21.88
CA ALA A 192 4.58 2.39 22.11
C ALA A 192 4.46 2.80 23.59
N SER A 193 3.53 2.18 24.33
CA SER A 193 3.31 2.45 25.76
C SER A 193 4.20 1.64 26.69
N THR A 194 4.84 0.58 26.20
CA THR A 194 5.59 -0.35 27.06
C THR A 194 7.05 -0.55 26.66
N GLY A 195 7.48 0.09 25.55
CA GLY A 195 8.84 -0.09 25.01
C GLY A 195 9.09 -1.48 24.42
N LEU A 196 8.04 -2.27 24.17
CA LEU A 196 8.13 -3.61 23.59
C LEU A 196 7.99 -3.55 22.06
N SER A 197 8.46 -4.59 21.36
CA SER A 197 8.22 -4.71 19.92
C SER A 197 6.77 -5.09 19.64
N ALA A 198 6.09 -4.37 18.71
CA ALA A 198 4.71 -4.62 18.31
C ALA A 198 4.47 -6.05 17.79
N SER A 199 5.46 -6.66 17.14
CA SER A 199 5.42 -8.05 16.67
C SER A 199 5.82 -9.08 17.74
N GLY A 200 6.09 -8.63 18.98
CA GLY A 200 6.58 -9.49 20.06
C GLY A 200 5.48 -10.31 20.71
N LEU A 201 5.81 -11.53 21.16
CA LEU A 201 4.87 -12.44 21.84
C LEU A 201 4.24 -11.81 23.10
N LYS A 202 5.00 -10.93 23.81
CA LYS A 202 4.47 -10.23 25.00
C LYS A 202 3.38 -9.23 24.63
N VAL A 203 3.51 -8.52 23.51
CA VAL A 203 2.48 -7.61 23.01
C VAL A 203 1.27 -8.41 22.54
N ALA A 204 1.47 -9.49 21.80
CA ALA A 204 0.39 -10.36 21.37
C ALA A 204 -0.40 -10.95 22.55
N ALA A 205 0.27 -11.40 23.60
CA ALA A 205 -0.40 -11.91 24.81
C ALA A 205 -1.21 -10.83 25.53
N ARG A 206 -0.69 -9.59 25.66
CA ARG A 206 -1.41 -8.45 26.27
C ARG A 206 -2.61 -8.03 25.42
N TYR A 207 -2.43 -7.99 24.11
CA TYR A 207 -3.50 -7.71 23.16
C TYR A 207 -4.66 -8.69 23.33
N GLN A 208 -4.37 -10.00 23.31
CA GLN A 208 -5.38 -11.03 23.50
C GLN A 208 -6.09 -10.91 24.86
N ALA A 209 -5.34 -10.69 25.93
CA ALA A 209 -5.90 -10.51 27.27
C ALA A 209 -6.82 -9.27 27.37
N LEU A 210 -6.50 -8.19 26.67
CA LEU A 210 -7.37 -7.01 26.59
C LEU A 210 -8.67 -7.29 25.87
N LEU A 211 -8.61 -7.98 24.70
CA LEU A 211 -9.80 -8.37 23.96
C LEU A 211 -10.73 -9.29 24.76
N GLU A 212 -10.16 -10.26 25.49
CA GLU A 212 -10.93 -11.17 26.32
C GLU A 212 -11.61 -10.49 27.52
N LYS A 213 -10.95 -9.49 28.11
CA LYS A 213 -11.44 -8.82 29.32
C LYS A 213 -12.37 -7.64 29.02
N LEU A 214 -12.08 -6.89 27.98
CA LEU A 214 -12.75 -5.60 27.72
C LEU A 214 -13.60 -5.63 26.43
N GLY A 215 -13.34 -6.55 25.49
CA GLY A 215 -14.10 -6.65 24.25
C GLY A 215 -13.34 -6.13 23.02
N PRO A 216 -14.06 -5.65 21.97
CA PRO A 216 -13.48 -5.32 20.66
C PRO A 216 -12.43 -4.20 20.73
N GLU A 217 -11.45 -4.25 19.81
CA GLU A 217 -10.34 -3.31 19.74
C GLU A 217 -10.79 -1.85 19.68
N PHE A 218 -11.76 -1.50 18.82
CA PHE A 218 -12.29 -0.14 18.74
C PHE A 218 -12.95 0.34 20.04
N TYR A 219 -13.63 -0.54 20.75
CA TYR A 219 -14.17 -0.18 22.06
C TYR A 219 -13.04 0.15 23.05
N ILE A 220 -11.98 -0.67 23.06
CA ILE A 220 -10.82 -0.45 23.95
C ILE A 220 -10.12 0.88 23.59
N LEU A 221 -9.87 1.14 22.33
CA LEU A 221 -9.18 2.35 21.89
C LEU A 221 -10.00 3.62 22.12
N ARG A 222 -11.33 3.57 21.94
CA ARG A 222 -12.17 4.76 21.87
C ARG A 222 -13.05 5.00 23.12
N GLN A 223 -13.56 3.98 23.76
CA GLN A 223 -14.67 4.10 24.71
C GLN A 223 -14.42 3.48 26.08
N ALA A 224 -13.66 2.39 26.18
CA ALA A 224 -13.46 1.67 27.44
C ALA A 224 -12.98 2.62 28.56
N PRO A 225 -13.51 2.51 29.79
CA PRO A 225 -13.05 3.31 30.92
C PRO A 225 -11.55 3.09 31.16
N LEU A 226 -10.81 4.17 31.40
CA LEU A 226 -9.36 4.12 31.60
C LEU A 226 -8.97 3.23 32.79
N GLU A 227 -9.77 3.25 33.86
CA GLU A 227 -9.55 2.38 35.01
C GLU A 227 -9.64 0.88 34.68
N ASP A 228 -10.53 0.49 33.76
CA ASP A 228 -10.66 -0.89 33.31
C ASP A 228 -9.44 -1.31 32.49
N ILE A 229 -8.96 -0.41 31.63
CA ILE A 229 -7.71 -0.59 30.88
C ILE A 229 -6.52 -0.73 31.83
N ARG A 230 -6.43 0.14 32.85
CA ARG A 230 -5.38 0.07 33.88
C ARG A 230 -5.37 -1.26 34.60
N ARG A 231 -6.56 -1.75 35.03
CA ARG A 231 -6.70 -3.06 35.69
C ARG A 231 -6.32 -4.22 34.77
N ALA A 232 -6.60 -4.10 33.47
CA ALA A 232 -6.37 -5.18 32.51
C ALA A 232 -4.92 -5.25 31.99
N ALA A 233 -4.28 -4.07 31.75
CA ALA A 233 -2.99 -3.97 31.04
C ALA A 233 -1.92 -3.12 31.74
N GLY A 234 -2.27 -2.48 32.87
CA GLY A 234 -1.36 -1.66 33.67
C GLY A 234 -1.33 -0.17 33.28
N PRO A 235 -0.62 0.65 34.07
CA PRO A 235 -0.68 2.12 33.98
C PRO A 235 -0.09 2.67 32.68
N CYS A 236 0.93 2.03 32.12
CA CYS A 236 1.53 2.50 30.87
C CYS A 236 0.56 2.40 29.68
N VAL A 237 -0.19 1.30 29.56
CA VAL A 237 -1.16 1.12 28.46
C VAL A 237 -2.36 2.04 28.64
N GLU A 238 -2.83 2.22 29.88
CA GLU A 238 -3.87 3.21 30.21
C GLU A 238 -3.46 4.61 29.75
N GLU A 239 -2.28 5.08 30.17
CA GLU A 239 -1.77 6.40 29.83
C GLU A 239 -1.55 6.55 28.33
N GLY A 240 -1.05 5.51 27.65
CA GLY A 240 -0.92 5.50 26.19
C GLY A 240 -2.26 5.69 25.47
N ILE A 241 -3.30 4.96 25.88
CA ILE A 241 -4.65 5.11 25.33
C ILE A 241 -5.24 6.48 25.68
N ARG A 242 -5.04 6.98 26.89
CA ARG A 242 -5.46 8.33 27.27
C ARG A 242 -4.85 9.39 26.34
N ARG A 243 -3.53 9.32 26.12
CA ARG A 243 -2.82 10.25 25.22
C ARG A 243 -3.31 10.15 23.79
N LEU A 244 -3.50 8.93 23.29
CA LEU A 244 -4.06 8.72 21.95
C LEU A 244 -5.41 9.40 21.80
N ARG A 245 -6.34 9.18 22.75
CA ARG A 245 -7.68 9.80 22.73
C ARG A 245 -7.65 11.33 22.85
N CYS A 246 -6.62 11.90 23.44
CA CYS A 246 -6.43 13.35 23.57
C CYS A 246 -5.56 13.95 22.46
N GLY A 247 -5.12 13.16 21.47
CA GLY A 247 -4.22 13.62 20.42
C GLY A 247 -2.80 13.97 20.89
N GLN A 248 -2.42 13.56 22.12
CA GLN A 248 -1.08 13.78 22.70
C GLN A 248 -0.09 12.73 22.20
N VAL A 249 0.22 12.81 20.92
CA VAL A 249 1.02 11.81 20.21
C VAL A 249 2.24 12.48 19.60
N SER A 250 3.44 11.98 19.91
CA SER A 250 4.67 12.38 19.22
C SER A 250 4.85 11.53 17.96
N ARG A 251 5.11 12.18 16.84
CA ARG A 251 5.15 11.53 15.52
C ARG A 251 6.50 11.80 14.85
N THR A 252 7.10 10.75 14.29
CA THR A 252 8.29 10.86 13.44
C THR A 252 7.89 10.44 12.03
N PRO A 253 7.97 11.34 11.04
CA PRO A 253 7.48 11.07 9.69
C PRO A 253 8.32 10.00 8.97
N GLY A 254 7.64 9.18 8.19
CA GLY A 254 8.29 8.25 7.28
C GLY A 254 8.69 8.93 5.97
N PHE A 255 9.69 8.37 5.29
CA PHE A 255 10.24 8.91 4.04
C PHE A 255 10.89 7.82 3.19
N ASP A 256 10.85 7.99 1.87
CA ASP A 256 11.53 7.15 0.87
C ASP A 256 11.47 5.64 1.14
N GLY A 257 10.28 5.14 1.47
CA GLY A 257 10.03 3.72 1.75
C GLY A 257 10.36 3.27 3.18
N GLN A 258 10.74 4.17 4.07
CA GLN A 258 10.91 3.94 5.50
C GLN A 258 9.64 4.38 6.23
N TYR A 259 9.09 3.51 7.07
CA TYR A 259 7.95 3.84 7.91
C TYR A 259 8.31 4.89 8.96
N GLY A 260 7.39 5.80 9.23
CA GLY A 260 7.42 6.64 10.39
C GLY A 260 7.07 5.87 11.67
N THR A 261 7.04 6.58 12.78
CA THR A 261 6.73 5.99 14.09
C THR A 261 5.90 6.95 14.93
N VAL A 262 5.00 6.35 15.71
CA VAL A 262 4.23 7.03 16.75
C VAL A 262 4.79 6.67 18.10
N GLN A 263 5.01 7.67 18.93
CA GLN A 263 5.46 7.51 20.31
C GLN A 263 4.42 8.10 21.26
N LEU A 264 3.98 7.30 22.23
CA LEU A 264 2.99 7.69 23.24
C LEU A 264 3.64 8.04 24.58
N LEU A 265 4.66 7.29 24.97
CA LEU A 265 5.42 7.49 26.21
C LEU A 265 6.92 7.49 25.93
N SER A 266 7.67 8.33 26.63
CA SER A 266 9.13 8.24 26.64
C SER A 266 9.61 7.07 27.51
N PRO A 267 10.86 6.59 27.33
CA PRO A 267 11.43 5.55 28.18
C PRO A 267 11.38 5.89 29.68
N ASP A 268 11.66 7.13 30.04
CA ASP A 268 11.65 7.60 31.43
C ASP A 268 10.24 7.59 32.05
N GLU A 269 9.24 7.95 31.26
CA GLU A 269 7.83 7.87 31.67
C GLU A 269 7.37 6.42 31.86
N ILE A 270 7.79 5.51 30.99
CA ILE A 270 7.51 4.08 31.10
C ILE A 270 8.11 3.52 32.41
N GLU A 271 9.36 3.88 32.74
CA GLU A 271 10.00 3.47 33.98
C GLU A 271 9.28 4.03 35.20
N SER A 272 8.93 5.30 35.17
CA SER A 272 8.20 5.98 36.26
C SER A 272 6.82 5.35 36.49
N LEU A 273 6.05 5.09 35.45
CA LEU A 273 4.71 4.50 35.55
C LEU A 273 4.74 3.03 35.99
N ASN A 274 5.80 2.30 35.70
CA ASN A 274 5.98 0.92 36.16
C ASN A 274 6.40 0.83 37.65
N GLY A 275 6.59 1.98 38.34
CA GLY A 275 6.96 2.00 39.76
C GLY A 275 8.40 1.58 40.04
N GLN A 276 9.24 1.52 39.05
CA GLN A 276 10.69 1.43 39.20
C GLN A 276 11.23 2.82 39.58
N ILE A 277 10.97 3.26 40.80
CA ILE A 277 11.73 4.37 41.38
C ILE A 277 13.15 3.82 41.54
N SER A 278 14.04 4.16 40.64
CA SER A 278 15.46 3.96 40.80
C SER A 278 15.91 4.78 42.00
N PHE A 279 16.14 4.15 43.17
CA PHE A 279 16.73 4.78 44.33
C PHE A 279 18.21 5.13 44.17
N PHE A 280 18.73 5.09 42.94
CA PHE A 280 20.11 5.40 42.60
C PHE A 280 20.20 6.47 41.52
N SER A 281 19.78 7.68 41.84
CA SER A 281 20.26 8.86 41.13
C SER A 281 21.16 9.65 42.11
N SER A 282 22.40 9.23 42.20
CA SER A 282 23.49 10.07 42.71
C SER A 282 24.66 9.95 41.74
N ASP A 283 24.99 11.08 41.21
CA ASP A 283 26.20 11.45 40.48
C ASP A 283 27.31 10.42 40.38
N ALA A 284 27.59 9.95 39.16
CA ALA A 284 28.94 9.55 38.75
C ALA A 284 29.05 9.46 37.23
N PRO A 285 30.19 9.85 36.65
CA PRO A 285 30.33 10.19 35.24
C PRO A 285 30.42 8.96 34.32
N HIS A 286 30.03 9.17 33.08
CA HIS A 286 30.14 8.21 31.98
C HIS A 286 31.49 7.53 31.91
N PRO A 287 31.54 6.22 31.66
CA PRO A 287 32.67 5.59 31.00
C PRO A 287 32.35 5.26 29.55
N GLU A 288 33.32 5.63 28.75
CA GLU A 288 33.43 5.46 27.31
C GLU A 288 33.24 4.03 26.81
N ALA A 289 32.90 3.96 25.54
CA ALA A 289 32.76 2.78 24.71
C ALA A 289 33.93 1.79 24.88
N SER A 290 33.63 0.54 25.19
CA SER A 290 34.58 -0.56 25.11
C SER A 290 34.11 -1.63 24.12
N ALA A 291 35.05 -1.95 23.27
CA ALA A 291 35.01 -2.75 22.07
C ALA A 291 34.43 -4.16 22.22
N ARG A 292 33.70 -4.58 21.17
CA ARG A 292 33.30 -5.95 20.88
C ARG A 292 34.52 -6.89 20.75
N ARG A 293 34.50 -8.00 21.47
CA ARG A 293 35.32 -9.18 21.16
C ARG A 293 34.45 -10.26 20.50
N PRO A 294 34.99 -10.99 19.50
CA PRO A 294 34.26 -12.02 18.78
C PRO A 294 34.18 -13.32 19.55
N ARG A 295 33.02 -14.00 19.52
CA ARG A 295 32.86 -15.33 20.10
C ARG A 295 33.01 -16.39 19.02
N LYS A 296 33.92 -17.30 19.24
CA LYS A 296 34.31 -18.45 18.40
C LYS A 296 33.17 -19.47 18.32
N THR A 297 33.06 -20.03 17.15
CA THR A 297 32.37 -21.26 16.77
C THR A 297 33.02 -22.47 17.44
N ASP A 298 32.21 -23.39 17.94
CA ASP A 298 32.58 -24.81 18.03
C ASP A 298 31.29 -25.65 17.92
N ALA A 299 31.32 -26.51 16.90
CA ALA A 299 30.37 -27.63 16.73
C ALA A 299 30.89 -28.83 17.54
N PRO A 300 30.02 -29.81 17.88
CA PRO A 300 30.31 -31.13 17.37
C PRO A 300 29.11 -31.92 16.80
N GLN A 301 29.43 -32.64 15.77
CA GLN A 301 28.69 -33.77 15.18
C GLN A 301 28.49 -34.93 16.20
N LYS A 302 27.34 -35.64 16.04
CA LYS A 302 27.21 -37.12 16.10
C LYS A 302 25.84 -37.50 15.61
N SER A 303 25.67 -38.08 14.50
CA SER A 303 25.74 -39.46 14.01
C SER A 303 24.55 -40.34 14.40
N SER A 304 23.88 -40.81 13.32
CA SER A 304 23.26 -42.11 13.10
C SER A 304 21.96 -42.50 13.76
N GLY A 305 21.02 -42.84 12.90
CA GLY A 305 19.80 -43.60 13.25
C GLY A 305 18.81 -43.67 12.10
N ALA A 306 19.10 -44.47 11.10
CA ALA A 306 18.15 -44.83 10.04
C ALA A 306 16.95 -45.58 10.61
N LYS A 307 15.75 -45.15 10.26
CA LYS A 307 14.54 -45.97 10.27
C LYS A 307 13.56 -45.55 9.17
N PRO A 308 12.69 -46.43 8.71
CA PRO A 308 12.34 -46.58 7.31
C PRO A 308 11.24 -45.61 6.85
N SER A 309 11.24 -45.39 5.53
CA SER A 309 10.29 -44.64 4.73
C SER A 309 8.83 -44.90 5.10
N ALA A 310 8.17 -43.87 5.62
CA ALA A 310 6.70 -43.77 5.60
C ALA A 310 6.29 -43.13 4.26
N PRO A 311 5.11 -43.42 3.70
CA PRO A 311 4.70 -43.02 2.37
C PRO A 311 4.59 -41.49 2.30
N VAL A 312 5.07 -40.94 1.17
CA VAL A 312 4.98 -39.55 0.78
C VAL A 312 3.52 -39.07 0.93
N GLN A 313 3.23 -38.35 1.99
CA GLN A 313 1.96 -37.64 2.10
C GLN A 313 1.99 -36.49 1.07
N THR A 314 1.23 -36.69 0.00
CA THR A 314 1.01 -35.68 -1.04
C THR A 314 0.52 -34.39 -0.40
N ALA A 315 1.04 -33.23 -0.89
CA ALA A 315 0.77 -31.86 -0.42
C ALA A 315 -0.74 -31.49 -0.36
N HIS A 316 -1.62 -32.37 -0.84
CA HIS A 316 -3.07 -32.19 -0.90
C HIS A 316 -3.81 -32.33 0.45
N SER A 317 -3.17 -32.83 1.51
CA SER A 317 -3.82 -33.07 2.81
C SER A 317 -4.21 -31.79 3.60
N LYS A 318 -3.87 -30.59 3.10
CA LYS A 318 -4.13 -29.29 3.75
C LYS A 318 -5.06 -28.35 2.96
N LEU A 319 -5.64 -28.82 1.86
CA LEU A 319 -6.57 -28.03 1.03
C LEU A 319 -8.01 -28.34 1.41
N ASN A 320 -8.88 -27.32 1.36
CA ASN A 320 -10.32 -27.56 1.47
C ASN A 320 -10.90 -28.14 0.15
N PRO A 321 -12.13 -28.69 0.14
CA PRO A 321 -12.69 -29.32 -1.06
C PRO A 321 -12.76 -28.41 -2.28
N GLU A 322 -13.03 -27.14 -2.11
CA GLU A 322 -13.11 -26.16 -3.21
C GLU A 322 -11.73 -25.83 -3.77
N GLN A 323 -10.74 -25.67 -2.90
CA GLN A 323 -9.35 -25.51 -3.30
C GLN A 323 -8.85 -26.75 -4.05
N GLN A 324 -9.17 -27.96 -3.56
CA GLN A 324 -8.83 -29.22 -4.20
C GLN A 324 -9.44 -29.30 -5.62
N LYS A 325 -10.71 -28.90 -5.77
CA LYS A 325 -11.38 -28.84 -7.07
C LYS A 325 -10.66 -27.89 -8.03
N ALA A 326 -10.26 -26.71 -7.55
CA ALA A 326 -9.52 -25.73 -8.36
C ALA A 326 -8.12 -26.24 -8.76
N VAL A 327 -7.43 -26.95 -7.86
CA VAL A 327 -6.11 -27.54 -8.11
C VAL A 327 -6.17 -28.63 -9.17
N CYS A 328 -7.16 -29.51 -9.12
CA CYS A 328 -7.30 -30.67 -10.02
C CYS A 328 -8.11 -30.39 -11.29
N ALA A 329 -8.61 -29.17 -11.46
CA ALA A 329 -9.44 -28.79 -12.61
C ALA A 329 -8.74 -29.07 -13.95
N VAL A 330 -9.48 -29.65 -14.89
CA VAL A 330 -8.98 -30.07 -16.23
C VAL A 330 -9.46 -29.15 -17.35
N GLU A 331 -10.33 -28.22 -17.03
CA GLU A 331 -10.90 -27.26 -17.97
C GLU A 331 -9.80 -26.32 -18.52
N PRO A 332 -9.92 -25.89 -19.79
CA PRO A 332 -8.92 -25.05 -20.44
C PRO A 332 -8.80 -23.64 -19.81
N ALA A 333 -9.85 -23.19 -19.11
CA ALA A 333 -9.86 -21.96 -18.35
C ALA A 333 -10.56 -22.16 -17.01
N VAL A 334 -9.90 -21.76 -15.92
CA VAL A 334 -10.42 -21.86 -14.54
C VAL A 334 -10.31 -20.49 -13.88
N ALA A 335 -11.46 -19.93 -13.50
CA ALA A 335 -11.51 -18.71 -12.69
C ALA A 335 -11.75 -19.07 -11.23
N VAL A 336 -10.88 -18.59 -10.33
CA VAL A 336 -11.02 -18.79 -8.87
C VAL A 336 -11.35 -17.44 -8.24
N ILE A 337 -12.59 -17.30 -7.80
CA ILE A 337 -13.06 -16.11 -7.09
C ILE A 337 -12.94 -16.39 -5.60
N ALA A 338 -12.09 -15.61 -4.92
CA ALA A 338 -11.78 -15.88 -3.51
C ALA A 338 -11.42 -14.58 -2.79
N GLY A 339 -11.99 -14.38 -1.61
CA GLY A 339 -11.74 -13.20 -0.75
C GLY A 339 -10.29 -13.12 -0.21
N PRO A 340 -9.91 -12.05 0.45
CA PRO A 340 -8.65 -11.96 1.17
C PRO A 340 -8.52 -13.07 2.22
N GLY A 341 -7.30 -13.60 2.41
CA GLY A 341 -7.03 -14.63 3.43
C GLY A 341 -7.52 -16.05 3.13
N THR A 342 -8.28 -16.29 2.06
CA THR A 342 -8.84 -17.62 1.70
C THR A 342 -7.82 -18.59 1.12
N GLY A 343 -6.54 -18.21 1.03
CA GLY A 343 -5.48 -19.10 0.55
C GLY A 343 -5.31 -19.14 -0.97
N LYS A 344 -5.67 -18.06 -1.71
CA LYS A 344 -5.47 -17.96 -3.18
C LYS A 344 -4.07 -18.37 -3.63
N THR A 345 -3.04 -17.81 -3.02
CA THR A 345 -1.64 -18.10 -3.36
C THR A 345 -1.31 -19.57 -3.08
N LYS A 346 -1.82 -20.13 -1.96
CA LYS A 346 -1.66 -21.56 -1.64
C LYS A 346 -2.30 -22.43 -2.71
N THR A 347 -3.53 -22.13 -3.11
CA THR A 347 -4.23 -22.86 -4.18
C THR A 347 -3.46 -22.81 -5.50
N LEU A 348 -2.92 -21.64 -5.86
CA LEU A 348 -2.14 -21.46 -7.09
C LEU A 348 -0.80 -22.23 -7.04
N VAL A 349 -0.09 -22.19 -5.91
CA VAL A 349 1.13 -22.98 -5.69
C VAL A 349 0.83 -24.47 -5.78
N SER A 350 -0.20 -24.95 -5.07
CA SER A 350 -0.59 -26.37 -5.11
C SER A 350 -1.03 -26.82 -6.51
N ARG A 351 -1.68 -25.95 -7.31
CA ARG A 351 -1.98 -26.23 -8.72
C ARG A 351 -0.70 -26.36 -9.55
N ALA A 352 0.25 -25.46 -9.36
CA ALA A 352 1.54 -25.55 -10.07
C ALA A 352 2.29 -26.85 -9.71
N VAL A 353 2.30 -27.24 -8.43
CA VAL A 353 2.86 -28.52 -7.98
C VAL A 353 2.13 -29.70 -8.62
N HIS A 354 0.79 -29.70 -8.63
CA HIS A 354 -0.04 -30.72 -9.29
C HIS A 354 0.29 -30.87 -10.78
N LEU A 355 0.41 -29.74 -11.50
CA LEU A 355 0.75 -29.74 -12.92
C LEU A 355 2.17 -30.30 -13.17
N LEU A 356 3.14 -29.93 -12.35
CA LEU A 356 4.53 -30.35 -12.48
C LEU A 356 4.75 -31.81 -12.05
N CYS A 357 4.10 -32.26 -10.95
CA CYS A 357 4.33 -33.57 -10.35
C CYS A 357 3.39 -34.64 -10.89
N GLU A 358 2.09 -34.37 -10.96
CA GLU A 358 1.09 -35.36 -11.34
C GLU A 358 0.78 -35.34 -12.84
N LYS A 359 0.74 -34.15 -13.45
CA LYS A 359 0.51 -34.03 -14.90
C LYS A 359 1.81 -34.00 -15.71
N GLN A 360 2.97 -34.01 -15.04
CA GLN A 360 4.31 -34.04 -15.65
C GLN A 360 4.52 -32.95 -16.71
N VAL A 361 3.88 -31.78 -16.51
CA VAL A 361 4.08 -30.59 -17.35
C VAL A 361 5.53 -30.14 -17.20
N SER A 362 6.22 -29.87 -18.30
CA SER A 362 7.59 -29.34 -18.25
C SER A 362 7.61 -27.96 -17.59
N PRO A 363 8.58 -27.65 -16.70
CA PRO A 363 8.71 -26.31 -16.09
C PRO A 363 8.71 -25.17 -17.12
N ARG A 364 9.28 -25.36 -18.29
CA ARG A 364 9.28 -24.36 -19.39
C ARG A 364 7.91 -24.06 -19.96
N GLN A 365 6.94 -24.95 -19.79
CA GLN A 365 5.57 -24.78 -20.29
C GLN A 365 4.65 -24.13 -19.25
N LEU A 366 5.15 -23.87 -18.04
CA LEU A 366 4.37 -23.27 -16.96
C LEU A 366 4.84 -21.83 -16.72
N THR A 367 3.90 -20.90 -16.84
CA THR A 367 4.15 -19.48 -16.54
C THR A 367 3.21 -19.03 -15.44
N ALA A 368 3.76 -18.50 -14.35
CA ALA A 368 3.00 -17.91 -13.25
C ALA A 368 3.18 -16.39 -13.23
N VAL A 369 2.09 -15.66 -13.43
CA VAL A 369 2.09 -14.21 -13.48
C VAL A 369 1.67 -13.65 -12.13
N THR A 370 2.37 -12.63 -11.65
CA THR A 370 2.09 -11.93 -10.40
C THR A 370 2.01 -10.41 -10.62
N PHE A 371 1.46 -9.68 -9.65
CA PHE A 371 1.45 -8.22 -9.70
C PHE A 371 2.79 -7.60 -9.27
N THR A 372 3.50 -8.22 -8.34
CA THR A 372 4.71 -7.64 -7.76
C THR A 372 5.88 -8.62 -7.75
N ASN A 373 7.10 -8.09 -7.78
CA ASN A 373 8.32 -8.90 -7.63
C ASN A 373 8.37 -9.62 -6.26
N LYS A 374 7.78 -9.03 -5.21
CA LYS A 374 7.68 -9.65 -3.89
C LYS A 374 6.82 -10.91 -3.96
N ALA A 375 5.62 -10.83 -4.57
CA ALA A 375 4.74 -11.98 -4.73
C ALA A 375 5.36 -13.09 -5.60
N ALA A 376 6.11 -12.72 -6.63
CA ALA A 376 6.85 -13.66 -7.47
C ALA A 376 7.93 -14.42 -6.67
N ARG A 377 8.66 -13.72 -5.81
CA ARG A 377 9.68 -14.31 -4.94
C ARG A 377 9.06 -15.26 -3.93
N GLU A 378 8.00 -14.83 -3.24
CA GLU A 378 7.30 -15.65 -2.26
C GLU A 378 6.69 -16.92 -2.90
N MET A 379 6.13 -16.80 -4.10
CA MET A 379 5.62 -17.94 -4.86
C MET A 379 6.74 -18.93 -5.21
N ARG A 380 7.90 -18.44 -5.62
CA ARG A 380 9.09 -19.26 -5.94
C ARG A 380 9.60 -20.00 -4.71
N GLU A 381 9.71 -19.30 -3.57
CA GLU A 381 10.13 -19.89 -2.30
C GLU A 381 9.19 -21.01 -1.85
N ARG A 382 7.87 -20.79 -1.95
CA ARG A 382 6.87 -21.80 -1.61
C ARG A 382 6.90 -23.01 -2.56
N LEU A 383 7.06 -22.79 -3.87
CA LEU A 383 7.21 -23.86 -4.83
C LEU A 383 8.50 -24.66 -4.57
N THR A 384 9.60 -24.00 -4.24
CA THR A 384 10.86 -24.67 -3.88
C THR A 384 10.70 -25.53 -2.62
N ALA A 385 9.91 -25.07 -1.65
CA ALA A 385 9.68 -25.81 -0.40
C ALA A 385 8.77 -27.03 -0.58
N GLU A 386 7.85 -26.99 -1.57
CA GLU A 386 6.87 -28.07 -1.82
C GLU A 386 7.36 -29.10 -2.88
N LEU A 387 8.34 -28.72 -3.70
CA LEU A 387 8.93 -29.61 -4.71
C LEU A 387 10.20 -30.28 -4.17
N ASP A 388 10.41 -31.55 -4.53
CA ASP A 388 11.61 -32.29 -4.17
C ASP A 388 12.87 -31.60 -4.69
N LYS A 389 13.98 -31.67 -3.92
CA LYS A 389 15.27 -31.04 -4.22
C LYS A 389 15.88 -31.42 -5.57
N ASP A 390 15.43 -32.53 -6.14
CA ASP A 390 15.94 -33.06 -7.41
C ASP A 390 15.23 -32.50 -8.66
N ARG A 391 14.22 -31.63 -8.50
CA ARG A 391 13.53 -30.99 -9.63
C ARG A 391 13.98 -29.54 -9.78
N PRO A 392 14.71 -29.19 -10.83
CA PRO A 392 15.14 -27.81 -11.05
C PRO A 392 13.96 -26.89 -11.38
N ILE A 393 13.70 -25.93 -10.51
CA ILE A 393 12.69 -24.87 -10.71
C ILE A 393 13.23 -23.76 -11.63
N GLY A 394 14.51 -23.82 -11.99
CA GLY A 394 15.20 -22.76 -12.73
C GLY A 394 14.56 -22.37 -14.07
N ASP A 395 13.91 -23.33 -14.72
CA ASP A 395 13.26 -23.15 -16.02
C ASP A 395 11.80 -22.67 -15.92
N LEU A 396 11.26 -22.48 -14.70
CA LEU A 396 9.90 -22.01 -14.48
C LEU A 396 9.82 -20.48 -14.57
N THR A 397 8.95 -19.97 -15.44
CA THR A 397 8.74 -18.54 -15.60
C THR A 397 7.78 -18.01 -14.51
N ILE A 398 8.32 -17.28 -13.53
CA ILE A 398 7.52 -16.62 -12.47
C ILE A 398 7.92 -15.15 -12.38
N GLY A 399 6.98 -14.24 -12.54
CA GLY A 399 7.27 -12.82 -12.43
C GLY A 399 6.07 -11.92 -12.68
N PRO A 400 6.22 -10.61 -12.49
CA PRO A 400 5.24 -9.63 -12.95
C PRO A 400 5.08 -9.66 -14.47
N PHE A 401 3.87 -9.36 -14.93
CA PHE A 401 3.53 -9.39 -16.35
C PHE A 401 4.56 -8.63 -17.23
N HIS A 402 4.91 -7.40 -16.83
CA HIS A 402 5.87 -6.59 -17.58
C HIS A 402 7.27 -7.21 -17.66
N SER A 403 7.74 -7.85 -16.58
CA SER A 403 9.04 -8.51 -16.56
C SER A 403 9.07 -9.73 -17.50
N ILE A 404 7.99 -10.51 -17.51
CA ILE A 404 7.84 -11.68 -18.41
C ILE A 404 7.79 -11.20 -19.87
N CYS A 405 6.99 -10.19 -20.16
CA CYS A 405 6.93 -9.60 -21.52
C CYS A 405 8.27 -9.06 -21.99
N LEU A 406 9.04 -8.42 -21.11
CA LEU A 406 10.38 -7.93 -21.43
C LEU A 406 11.34 -9.08 -21.73
N SER A 407 11.29 -10.17 -20.97
CA SER A 407 12.10 -11.37 -21.24
C SER A 407 11.75 -11.97 -22.60
N LEU A 408 10.47 -12.13 -22.90
CA LEU A 408 10.01 -12.64 -24.20
C LEU A 408 10.46 -11.73 -25.37
N LEU A 409 10.40 -10.40 -25.21
CA LEU A 409 10.88 -9.46 -26.21
C LEU A 409 12.40 -9.61 -26.45
N ARG A 410 13.18 -9.80 -25.39
CA ARG A 410 14.62 -10.02 -25.48
C ARG A 410 14.95 -11.34 -26.20
N GLU A 411 14.20 -12.39 -25.95
CA GLU A 411 14.36 -13.70 -26.61
C GLU A 411 14.09 -13.62 -28.13
N THR A 412 13.27 -12.66 -28.58
CA THR A 412 13.06 -12.42 -30.03
C THR A 412 14.24 -11.73 -30.73
N GLY A 413 15.35 -11.50 -30.05
CA GLY A 413 16.56 -10.85 -30.59
C GLY A 413 16.41 -9.34 -30.80
N LYS A 414 15.33 -8.72 -30.35
CA LYS A 414 15.15 -7.27 -30.41
C LYS A 414 15.88 -6.60 -29.26
N ALA A 415 16.77 -5.66 -29.58
CA ALA A 415 17.35 -4.77 -28.58
C ALA A 415 16.24 -3.89 -28.00
N VAL A 416 15.79 -4.20 -26.79
CA VAL A 416 14.78 -3.42 -26.08
C VAL A 416 15.44 -2.66 -24.94
N THR A 417 15.47 -1.33 -25.05
CA THR A 417 15.88 -0.44 -23.96
C THR A 417 14.62 0.10 -23.29
N LEU A 418 14.53 -0.10 -21.97
CA LEU A 418 13.48 0.54 -21.18
C LEU A 418 13.86 2.00 -20.96
N LEU A 419 13.03 2.90 -21.44
CA LEU A 419 13.15 4.33 -21.15
C LEU A 419 12.55 4.59 -19.77
N SER A 420 13.25 5.35 -18.95
CA SER A 420 12.64 5.94 -17.75
C SER A 420 11.59 6.98 -18.19
N GLN A 421 10.72 7.39 -17.26
CA GLN A 421 9.76 8.46 -17.55
C GLN A 421 10.48 9.78 -17.89
N GLU A 422 11.62 10.02 -17.28
CA GLU A 422 12.47 11.19 -17.51
C GLU A 422 13.08 11.13 -18.92
N ASP A 423 13.62 9.99 -19.34
CA ASP A 423 14.16 9.82 -20.69
C ASP A 423 13.06 9.98 -21.75
N ALA A 424 11.86 9.45 -21.49
CA ALA A 424 10.74 9.61 -22.39
C ALA A 424 10.30 11.07 -22.53
N GLN A 425 10.31 11.83 -21.42
CA GLN A 425 10.02 13.27 -21.45
C GLN A 425 11.14 14.07 -22.12
N ALA A 426 12.40 13.72 -21.92
CA ALA A 426 13.54 14.35 -22.60
C ALA A 426 13.45 14.16 -24.12
N VAL A 427 13.18 12.93 -24.57
CA VAL A 427 12.96 12.63 -26.00
C VAL A 427 11.77 13.42 -26.53
N ALA A 428 10.66 13.49 -25.77
CA ALA A 428 9.49 14.27 -26.17
C ALA A 428 9.79 15.77 -26.27
N ALA A 429 10.58 16.32 -25.36
CA ALA A 429 11.02 17.71 -25.39
C ALA A 429 11.86 18.03 -26.64
N ASP A 430 12.76 17.13 -27.01
CA ASP A 430 13.58 17.28 -28.22
C ASP A 430 12.73 17.24 -29.50
N VAL A 431 11.78 16.30 -29.58
CA VAL A 431 10.85 16.19 -30.73
C VAL A 431 10.00 17.45 -30.82
N LEU A 432 9.46 17.97 -29.71
CA LEU A 432 8.67 19.20 -29.70
C LEU A 432 9.48 20.43 -30.10
N ARG A 433 10.74 20.51 -29.68
CA ARG A 433 11.66 21.58 -30.08
C ARG A 433 11.94 21.57 -31.59
N GLN A 434 12.21 20.37 -32.14
CA GLN A 434 12.44 20.20 -33.57
C GLN A 434 11.18 20.51 -34.42
N ALA A 435 10.01 20.17 -33.88
CA ALA A 435 8.72 20.43 -34.52
C ALA A 435 8.21 21.88 -34.35
N GLY A 436 8.88 22.71 -33.56
CA GLY A 436 8.44 24.07 -33.20
C GLY A 436 7.10 24.11 -32.44
N ALA A 437 6.70 23.00 -31.79
CA ALA A 437 5.41 22.87 -31.14
C ALA A 437 5.47 23.32 -29.68
N LYS A 438 4.54 24.16 -29.27
CA LYS A 438 4.41 24.63 -27.86
C LYS A 438 3.46 23.70 -27.08
N LEU A 439 3.93 22.50 -26.75
CA LEU A 439 3.19 21.53 -25.93
C LEU A 439 4.10 21.05 -24.79
N PRO A 440 3.59 20.86 -23.56
CA PRO A 440 4.37 20.23 -22.50
C PRO A 440 4.82 18.80 -22.90
N PRO A 441 6.08 18.41 -22.68
CA PRO A 441 6.59 17.07 -23.06
C PRO A 441 5.76 15.92 -22.47
N ALA A 442 5.29 16.06 -21.24
CA ALA A 442 4.44 15.07 -20.59
C ALA A 442 3.12 14.82 -21.37
N LYS A 443 2.50 15.88 -21.95
CA LYS A 443 1.28 15.72 -22.77
C LYS A 443 1.56 14.98 -24.08
N LEU A 444 2.73 15.15 -24.67
CA LEU A 444 3.12 14.37 -25.86
C LEU A 444 3.31 12.89 -25.50
N VAL A 445 4.02 12.58 -24.43
CA VAL A 445 4.23 11.19 -23.94
C VAL A 445 2.87 10.54 -23.66
N GLN A 446 1.96 11.23 -23.00
CA GLN A 446 0.63 10.75 -22.69
C GLN A 446 -0.21 10.51 -23.98
N ALA A 447 -0.17 11.42 -24.92
CA ALA A 447 -0.88 11.28 -26.20
C ALA A 447 -0.37 10.07 -27.02
N VAL A 448 0.95 9.87 -27.06
CA VAL A 448 1.58 8.70 -27.71
C VAL A 448 1.16 7.41 -27.01
N SER A 449 1.13 7.38 -25.67
CA SER A 449 0.70 6.23 -24.89
C SER A 449 -0.78 5.90 -25.14
N ARG A 450 -1.67 6.90 -25.14
CA ARG A 450 -3.10 6.73 -25.48
C ARG A 450 -3.28 6.18 -26.89
N GLN A 451 -2.52 6.67 -27.87
CA GLN A 451 -2.61 6.20 -29.24
C GLN A 451 -2.11 4.77 -29.41
N LYS A 452 -1.03 4.38 -28.73
CA LYS A 452 -0.55 3.00 -28.71
C LYS A 452 -1.57 2.06 -28.07
N ASN A 453 -2.17 2.45 -26.96
CA ASN A 453 -3.20 1.66 -26.28
C ASN A 453 -4.52 1.58 -27.07
N GLY A 454 -4.88 2.61 -27.84
CA GLY A 454 -6.05 2.62 -28.73
C GLY A 454 -5.96 1.65 -29.92
N HIS A 455 -4.75 1.25 -30.33
CA HIS A 455 -4.57 0.25 -31.38
C HIS A 455 -4.83 -1.19 -30.94
N PHE A 456 -4.91 -1.44 -29.63
CA PHE A 456 -5.28 -2.73 -29.03
C PHE A 456 -6.80 -2.90 -28.79
N ARG A 457 -7.63 -1.88 -29.08
CA ARG A 457 -9.09 -2.05 -29.06
C ARG A 457 -9.48 -2.94 -30.24
N CYS A 458 -9.90 -4.14 -29.94
CA CYS A 458 -10.43 -5.16 -30.85
C CYS A 458 -11.28 -4.57 -31.96
N ARG A 459 -11.08 -5.08 -33.18
CA ARG A 459 -11.91 -4.86 -34.39
C ARG A 459 -13.32 -5.39 -34.20
N HIS A 460 -14.13 -4.88 -33.29
CA HIS A 460 -15.56 -5.13 -33.24
C HIS A 460 -16.31 -3.99 -32.55
N VAL A 461 -16.38 -2.82 -33.20
CA VAL A 461 -17.57 -1.96 -33.09
C VAL A 461 -17.78 -1.31 -34.45
N LYS A 462 -18.87 -1.69 -35.11
CA LYS A 462 -19.37 -1.10 -36.32
C LYS A 462 -19.94 0.31 -36.06
N GLN A 463 -19.49 1.23 -36.88
CA GLN A 463 -20.20 2.41 -37.41
C GLN A 463 -21.21 3.16 -36.55
N GLY A 464 -20.89 4.42 -36.29
CA GLY A 464 -21.85 5.49 -36.02
C GLY A 464 -21.21 6.69 -35.31
N ASN A 465 -20.65 7.64 -36.07
CA ASN A 465 -20.95 9.07 -36.02
C ASN A 465 -19.88 9.95 -36.66
N ASP A 466 -20.33 10.72 -37.61
CA ASP A 466 -19.53 11.51 -38.58
C ASP A 466 -19.06 12.89 -38.05
N ARG A 467 -18.96 13.15 -36.77
CA ARG A 467 -18.53 14.48 -36.25
C ARG A 467 -17.12 14.59 -35.71
N LYS A 468 -16.32 13.51 -35.69
CA LYS A 468 -14.93 13.50 -35.17
C LYS A 468 -13.84 13.61 -36.27
N LYS A 469 -14.17 13.93 -37.50
CA LYS A 469 -13.19 13.93 -38.61
C LYS A 469 -12.28 15.17 -38.69
N THR A 470 -12.66 16.30 -38.13
CA THR A 470 -11.91 17.57 -38.32
C THR A 470 -10.69 17.71 -37.41
N ILE A 471 -10.73 17.16 -36.18
CA ILE A 471 -9.61 17.24 -35.24
C ILE A 471 -8.52 16.19 -35.51
N LYS A 472 -8.89 15.05 -36.14
CA LYS A 472 -7.94 13.98 -36.50
C LYS A 472 -6.96 14.35 -37.64
N GLN A 473 -7.31 15.29 -38.51
CA GLN A 473 -6.43 15.66 -39.63
C GLN A 473 -5.30 16.62 -39.23
N GLN A 474 -5.48 17.44 -38.22
CA GLN A 474 -4.42 18.34 -37.76
C GLN A 474 -3.36 17.62 -36.88
N ASN A 475 -3.77 16.64 -36.09
CA ASN A 475 -2.83 15.86 -35.26
C ASN A 475 -2.03 14.81 -36.04
N ASN A 476 -2.55 14.28 -37.14
CA ASN A 476 -1.82 13.30 -37.96
C ASN A 476 -0.67 13.89 -38.80
N LYS A 477 -0.62 15.23 -38.99
CA LYS A 477 0.51 15.87 -39.65
C LYS A 477 1.73 16.07 -38.77
N ALA A 478 1.53 16.21 -37.45
CA ALA A 478 2.60 16.39 -36.48
C ALA A 478 3.26 15.05 -36.01
N ILE A 479 2.65 13.91 -36.32
CA ILE A 479 3.11 12.57 -35.87
C ILE A 479 3.80 11.79 -37.01
N LYS A 480 3.73 12.27 -38.26
CA LYS A 480 4.40 11.64 -39.43
C LYS A 480 5.75 12.28 -39.81
N GLN A 481 6.19 13.29 -39.09
CA GLN A 481 7.54 13.80 -39.11
C GLN A 481 8.24 13.41 -37.79
#